data_b71bbc846bfe348e4f77e1b8ed02ab06
#
_entry.id   b71bbc846bfe348e4f77e1b8ed02ab06
#
_cell.length_a   1.000
_cell.length_b   1.000
_cell.length_c   1.000
_cell.angle_alpha   90.00
_cell.angle_beta   90.00
_cell.angle_gamma   90.00
#
_symmetry.space_group_name_H-M   'P 1'
#
loop_
_entity.id
_entity.type
_entity.pdbx_description
1 polymer ?
#
loop_
_entity_poly.entity_id
_entity_poly.type
_entity_poly.pdbx_seq_one_letter_code
_entity_poly.pdbx_strand_id
1 'polypeptide(L)'
;MFDFTDRERQIIFFIFSKHCVTANSIASLFNVSEKTIRNEIKTINSICQCNLIISNKNGYLVDKQYDSLIEEIPLFNTEKNDYNNIVFLLLSNECINLFDLSESLSLSDTTLEKRLVTFRKSLKKYDLTLTRSNNNLSLNGTSFNKRKLYIDTILEKVGSNFYNINNFEPDFPNVNIEDTVNTLSEILKSNNASINEFYLNNFLLNLLTILNFDFENDIVIDSPYDQKIHDIAIELDKILNHSTTNKTLPIYCCLAGVIESTKKHMSKFENEIEEITRKTLLKYSLDIDVSSFLNIFSKHISDMITRCKHNNLVQIDGGMSIKESCFYIYDVAVNLANEITKKYNITINENEISLISMHIGFAIENYLDKTIQNDTLNIAINTSQYLSSENFISKIKEIIPADTKINIYPQLETVNSINNSDLFITTSNLNLPISIPKCIVTPILTNDDRVRIKALIETVLNKKKMQHSKNLFNMFFNEKLFFVNTELNNRDDVLNFLFSKLKKEKIIDQKFSSSVLVREAMTPTCINNKYSIPHAMDFIAKKTIISVFINPNGIVWDDQVVKIVFLSAINKSNIVNLRIIYDFVIDMVSDDTIFAKLTQSSDIDKFYSILFSEY
;
A
#
# COMPACT_ATOMS: atom_id res chain seq x y z
N MET A 1 -18.23 1.94 -30.99
CA MET A 1 -16.95 1.56 -30.34
C MET A 1 -15.88 2.43 -30.96
N PHE A 2 -15.14 3.19 -30.17
CA PHE A 2 -14.12 4.12 -30.68
C PHE A 2 -12.85 3.33 -31.12
N ASP A 3 -12.36 3.61 -32.32
CA ASP A 3 -11.19 2.93 -32.90
C ASP A 3 -9.90 3.68 -32.54
N PHE A 4 -9.54 3.66 -31.25
CA PHE A 4 -8.31 4.25 -30.74
C PHE A 4 -7.15 3.26 -30.87
N THR A 5 -5.96 3.77 -31.18
CA THR A 5 -4.71 3.05 -30.99
C THR A 5 -4.41 2.85 -29.51
N ASP A 6 -3.57 1.85 -29.16
CA ASP A 6 -3.20 1.60 -27.76
C ASP A 6 -2.55 2.82 -27.09
N ARG A 7 -1.73 3.57 -27.84
CA ARG A 7 -1.09 4.78 -27.32
C ARG A 7 -2.10 5.91 -27.08
N GLU A 8 -3.07 6.11 -27.95
CA GLU A 8 -4.14 7.10 -27.77
C GLU A 8 -4.97 6.79 -26.54
N ARG A 9 -5.28 5.52 -26.29
CA ARG A 9 -5.97 5.08 -25.05
C ARG A 9 -5.13 5.39 -23.81
N GLN A 10 -3.86 4.99 -23.81
CA GLN A 10 -2.95 5.27 -22.70
C GLN A 10 -2.81 6.77 -22.42
N ILE A 11 -2.80 7.62 -23.44
CA ILE A 11 -2.78 9.09 -23.29
C ILE A 11 -4.08 9.58 -22.61
N ILE A 12 -5.26 9.09 -23.04
CA ILE A 12 -6.54 9.44 -22.43
C ILE A 12 -6.52 9.13 -20.93
N PHE A 13 -6.17 7.89 -20.58
CA PHE A 13 -6.15 7.45 -19.17
C PHE A 13 -5.08 8.14 -18.34
N PHE A 14 -3.90 8.41 -18.90
CA PHE A 14 -2.86 9.15 -18.21
C PHE A 14 -3.31 10.58 -17.85
N ILE A 15 -3.95 11.28 -18.79
CA ILE A 15 -4.49 12.62 -18.54
C ILE A 15 -5.63 12.56 -17.52
N PHE A 16 -6.51 11.56 -17.61
CA PHE A 16 -7.63 11.36 -16.68
C PHE A 16 -7.14 11.11 -15.26
N SER A 17 -6.19 10.19 -15.07
CA SER A 17 -5.65 9.82 -13.75
C SER A 17 -4.91 10.94 -13.04
N LYS A 18 -4.26 11.85 -13.79
CA LYS A 18 -3.47 12.97 -13.25
C LYS A 18 -4.25 14.29 -13.19
N HIS A 19 -5.50 14.30 -13.64
CA HIS A 19 -6.40 15.46 -13.71
C HIS A 19 -5.90 16.64 -14.55
N CYS A 20 -4.61 16.88 -14.68
CA CYS A 20 -4.02 17.90 -15.56
C CYS A 20 -2.53 17.59 -15.81
N VAL A 21 -2.11 17.51 -17.09
CA VAL A 21 -0.74 17.11 -17.47
C VAL A 21 -0.22 17.95 -18.63
N THR A 22 1.05 18.36 -18.57
CA THR A 22 1.67 19.13 -19.66
C THR A 22 2.01 18.24 -20.86
N ALA A 23 2.04 18.83 -22.07
CA ALA A 23 2.45 18.12 -23.29
C ALA A 23 3.85 17.49 -23.15
N ASN A 24 4.75 18.17 -22.45
CA ASN A 24 6.10 17.69 -22.21
C ASN A 24 6.12 16.44 -21.32
N SER A 25 5.32 16.40 -20.25
CA SER A 25 5.21 15.22 -19.38
C SER A 25 4.67 14.02 -20.11
N ILE A 26 3.65 14.20 -20.97
CA ILE A 26 3.10 13.13 -21.79
C ILE A 26 4.15 12.67 -22.82
N ALA A 27 4.82 13.60 -23.52
CA ALA A 27 5.83 13.31 -24.52
C ALA A 27 7.01 12.52 -23.94
N SER A 28 7.45 12.88 -22.72
CA SER A 28 8.52 12.17 -21.99
C SER A 28 8.12 10.77 -21.60
N LEU A 29 6.89 10.56 -21.13
CA LEU A 29 6.38 9.24 -20.74
C LEU A 29 6.34 8.27 -21.93
N PHE A 30 5.87 8.75 -23.08
CA PHE A 30 5.71 7.91 -24.29
C PHE A 30 6.92 7.95 -25.24
N ASN A 31 7.99 8.62 -24.85
CA ASN A 31 9.22 8.78 -25.62
C ASN A 31 8.97 9.31 -27.07
N VAL A 32 8.15 10.33 -27.19
CA VAL A 32 7.76 10.99 -28.45
C VAL A 32 7.90 12.50 -28.35
N SER A 33 7.74 13.23 -29.46
CA SER A 33 7.76 14.68 -29.43
C SER A 33 6.45 15.28 -28.92
N GLU A 34 6.49 16.48 -28.29
CA GLU A 34 5.27 17.21 -27.92
C GLU A 34 4.35 17.46 -29.14
N LYS A 35 4.93 17.63 -30.33
CA LYS A 35 4.16 17.79 -31.57
C LYS A 35 3.34 16.53 -31.88
N THR A 36 3.92 15.36 -31.63
CA THR A 36 3.23 14.07 -31.79
C THR A 36 2.05 13.99 -30.82
N ILE A 37 2.27 14.31 -29.55
CA ILE A 37 1.19 14.32 -28.53
C ILE A 37 0.05 15.28 -28.91
N ARG A 38 0.37 16.48 -29.37
CA ARG A 38 -0.66 17.44 -29.81
C ARG A 38 -1.48 16.93 -31.00
N ASN A 39 -0.83 16.19 -31.90
CA ASN A 39 -1.55 15.57 -33.04
C ASN A 39 -2.42 14.40 -32.57
N GLU A 40 -1.93 13.55 -31.69
CA GLU A 40 -2.71 12.43 -31.14
C GLU A 40 -3.92 12.93 -30.33
N ILE A 41 -3.79 13.98 -29.53
CA ILE A 41 -4.93 14.59 -28.83
C ILE A 41 -6.00 15.11 -29.82
N LYS A 42 -5.57 15.70 -30.94
CA LYS A 42 -6.52 16.10 -31.99
C LYS A 42 -7.21 14.90 -32.62
N THR A 43 -6.47 13.82 -32.88
CA THR A 43 -7.04 12.58 -33.41
C THR A 43 -8.03 11.97 -32.43
N ILE A 44 -7.69 11.89 -31.14
CA ILE A 44 -8.57 11.42 -30.06
C ILE A 44 -9.90 12.20 -30.05
N ASN A 45 -9.83 13.52 -30.03
CA ASN A 45 -11.03 14.36 -30.04
C ASN A 45 -11.86 14.20 -31.33
N SER A 46 -11.17 13.99 -32.46
CA SER A 46 -11.84 13.73 -33.74
C SER A 46 -12.57 12.37 -33.76
N ILE A 47 -11.96 11.31 -33.21
CA ILE A 47 -12.57 9.97 -33.10
C ILE A 47 -13.80 10.03 -32.18
N CYS A 48 -13.69 10.75 -31.05
CA CYS A 48 -14.81 10.94 -30.12
C CYS A 48 -15.91 11.85 -30.67
N GLN A 49 -15.65 12.60 -31.74
CA GLN A 49 -16.54 13.65 -32.25
C GLN A 49 -16.90 14.70 -31.17
N CYS A 50 -16.04 14.89 -30.18
CA CYS A 50 -16.19 15.82 -29.08
C CYS A 50 -14.81 16.29 -28.59
N ASN A 51 -14.77 17.32 -27.75
CA ASN A 51 -13.53 17.79 -27.11
C ASN A 51 -13.29 17.02 -25.80
N LEU A 52 -13.08 15.72 -25.88
CA LEU A 52 -12.80 14.87 -24.73
C LEU A 52 -11.60 15.38 -23.91
N ILE A 53 -10.52 15.75 -24.60
CA ILE A 53 -9.33 16.33 -24.00
C ILE A 53 -9.26 17.81 -24.35
N ILE A 54 -9.31 18.66 -23.33
CA ILE A 54 -9.21 20.13 -23.45
C ILE A 54 -7.86 20.61 -22.90
N SER A 55 -7.43 21.79 -23.36
CA SER A 55 -6.20 22.42 -22.89
C SER A 55 -6.49 23.68 -22.09
N ASN A 56 -5.76 23.87 -20.99
CA ASN A 56 -5.75 25.10 -20.20
C ASN A 56 -4.31 25.62 -20.02
N LYS A 57 -4.12 26.65 -19.18
CA LYS A 57 -2.81 27.23 -18.90
C LYS A 57 -1.82 26.27 -18.24
N ASN A 58 -2.32 25.22 -17.57
CA ASN A 58 -1.52 24.25 -16.82
C ASN A 58 -1.27 22.94 -17.60
N GLY A 59 -1.92 22.75 -18.76
CA GLY A 59 -1.76 21.55 -19.58
C GLY A 59 -3.06 21.02 -20.16
N TYR A 60 -3.09 19.72 -20.43
CA TYR A 60 -4.23 18.97 -20.92
C TYR A 60 -5.00 18.34 -19.78
N LEU A 61 -6.32 18.35 -19.85
CA LEU A 61 -7.22 17.66 -18.92
C LEU A 61 -8.40 17.08 -19.67
N VAL A 62 -9.05 16.09 -19.09
CA VAL A 62 -10.30 15.56 -19.58
C VAL A 62 -11.44 16.50 -19.18
N ASP A 63 -12.36 16.76 -20.08
CA ASP A 63 -13.56 17.56 -19.77
C ASP A 63 -14.54 16.71 -18.96
N LYS A 64 -14.83 17.13 -17.73
CA LYS A 64 -15.67 16.41 -16.74
C LYS A 64 -17.03 15.96 -17.26
N GLN A 65 -17.58 16.65 -18.27
CA GLN A 65 -18.86 16.22 -18.87
C GLN A 65 -18.77 14.89 -19.62
N TYR A 66 -17.54 14.38 -19.88
CA TYR A 66 -17.29 13.13 -20.60
C TYR A 66 -16.65 12.06 -19.71
N ASP A 67 -16.67 12.20 -18.37
CA ASP A 67 -16.11 11.21 -17.45
C ASP A 67 -16.72 9.82 -17.67
N SER A 68 -18.05 9.75 -17.88
CA SER A 68 -18.75 8.50 -18.22
C SER A 68 -18.32 7.87 -19.56
N LEU A 69 -17.90 8.68 -20.51
CA LEU A 69 -17.42 8.20 -21.82
C LEU A 69 -16.06 7.50 -21.68
N ILE A 70 -15.25 7.90 -20.72
CA ILE A 70 -13.94 7.28 -20.45
C ILE A 70 -14.13 5.89 -19.85
N GLU A 71 -15.14 5.71 -19.01
CA GLU A 71 -15.49 4.40 -18.45
C GLU A 71 -15.90 3.38 -19.53
N GLU A 72 -16.39 3.86 -20.66
CA GLU A 72 -16.77 3.03 -21.82
C GLU A 72 -15.59 2.74 -22.78
N ILE A 73 -14.42 3.41 -22.62
CA ILE A 73 -13.25 3.18 -23.46
C ILE A 73 -12.48 1.98 -22.92
N PRO A 74 -12.42 0.83 -23.63
CA PRO A 74 -11.70 -0.34 -23.13
C PRO A 74 -10.20 -0.05 -23.03
N LEU A 75 -9.61 -0.29 -21.88
CA LEU A 75 -8.14 -0.33 -21.67
C LEU A 75 -7.57 -1.61 -22.30
N PHE A 76 -7.45 -1.66 -23.62
CA PHE A 76 -6.83 -2.81 -24.27
C PHE A 76 -5.31 -2.64 -24.30
N ASN A 77 -4.63 -3.29 -23.34
CA ASN A 77 -3.30 -3.80 -23.56
C ASN A 77 -3.48 -5.15 -24.30
N THR A 78 -3.22 -5.24 -25.59
CA THR A 78 -3.40 -6.47 -26.37
C THR A 78 -2.63 -7.64 -25.75
N GLU A 79 -1.42 -7.38 -25.21
CA GLU A 79 -0.62 -8.39 -24.50
C GLU A 79 -1.27 -8.88 -23.21
N LYS A 80 -1.90 -8.00 -22.48
CA LYS A 80 -2.60 -8.30 -21.21
C LYS A 80 -3.91 -9.05 -21.46
N ASN A 81 -4.61 -8.70 -22.55
CA ASN A 81 -5.80 -9.42 -23.00
C ASN A 81 -5.47 -10.84 -23.48
N ASP A 82 -4.38 -11.00 -24.24
CA ASP A 82 -3.90 -12.32 -24.66
C ASP A 82 -3.60 -13.20 -23.46
N TYR A 83 -2.94 -12.65 -22.43
CA TYR A 83 -2.65 -13.36 -21.19
C TYR A 83 -3.92 -13.84 -20.48
N ASN A 84 -4.92 -12.97 -20.30
CA ASN A 84 -6.18 -13.29 -19.64
C ASN A 84 -6.95 -14.39 -20.40
N ASN A 85 -7.00 -14.29 -21.72
CA ASN A 85 -7.63 -15.27 -22.58
C ASN A 85 -6.90 -16.62 -22.57
N ILE A 86 -5.55 -16.62 -22.53
CA ILE A 86 -4.76 -17.84 -22.37
C ILE A 86 -5.11 -18.53 -21.05
N VAL A 87 -5.16 -17.77 -19.93
CA VAL A 87 -5.53 -18.31 -18.62
C VAL A 87 -6.94 -18.92 -18.66
N PHE A 88 -7.91 -18.19 -19.18
CA PHE A 88 -9.30 -18.65 -19.27
C PHE A 88 -9.41 -19.96 -20.09
N LEU A 89 -8.82 -20.01 -21.28
CA LEU A 89 -8.89 -21.18 -22.16
C LEU A 89 -8.18 -22.41 -21.56
N LEU A 90 -7.05 -22.22 -20.88
CA LEU A 90 -6.32 -23.29 -20.20
C LEU A 90 -7.05 -23.82 -18.96
N LEU A 91 -7.88 -22.99 -18.30
CA LEU A 91 -8.68 -23.41 -17.15
C LEU A 91 -10.01 -24.05 -17.57
N SER A 92 -10.55 -23.64 -18.71
CA SER A 92 -11.79 -24.20 -19.27
C SER A 92 -11.61 -25.57 -19.92
N ASN A 93 -10.37 -25.99 -20.17
CA ASN A 93 -10.05 -27.24 -20.85
C ASN A 93 -8.96 -28.01 -20.08
N GLU A 94 -9.12 -29.33 -19.88
CA GLU A 94 -8.07 -30.18 -19.31
C GLU A 94 -6.76 -30.13 -20.13
N CYS A 95 -6.92 -30.09 -21.46
CA CYS A 95 -5.85 -29.84 -22.43
C CYS A 95 -6.39 -29.11 -23.65
N ILE A 96 -5.61 -28.23 -24.22
CA ILE A 96 -5.93 -27.49 -25.44
C ILE A 96 -4.82 -27.64 -26.47
N ASN A 97 -5.21 -27.87 -27.74
CA ASN A 97 -4.24 -27.93 -28.82
C ASN A 97 -3.67 -26.55 -29.14
N LEU A 98 -2.38 -26.46 -29.43
CA LEU A 98 -1.68 -25.20 -29.72
C LEU A 98 -2.32 -24.44 -30.90
N PHE A 99 -2.75 -25.16 -31.94
CA PHE A 99 -3.40 -24.57 -33.11
C PHE A 99 -4.78 -24.02 -32.75
N ASP A 100 -5.56 -24.76 -31.98
CA ASP A 100 -6.89 -24.31 -31.51
C ASP A 100 -6.75 -23.06 -30.62
N LEU A 101 -5.70 -23.03 -29.79
CA LEU A 101 -5.39 -21.87 -28.96
C LEU A 101 -4.98 -20.66 -29.81
N SER A 102 -4.16 -20.86 -30.85
CA SER A 102 -3.74 -19.78 -31.74
C SER A 102 -4.91 -19.20 -32.56
N GLU A 103 -5.80 -20.06 -33.01
CA GLU A 103 -7.02 -19.67 -33.73
C GLU A 103 -7.98 -18.90 -32.81
N SER A 104 -8.24 -19.41 -31.60
CA SER A 104 -9.13 -18.78 -30.62
C SER A 104 -8.66 -17.38 -30.22
N LEU A 105 -7.34 -17.16 -30.19
CA LEU A 105 -6.72 -15.87 -29.84
C LEU A 105 -6.45 -14.99 -31.07
N SER A 106 -6.70 -15.48 -32.28
CA SER A 106 -6.36 -14.81 -33.55
C SER A 106 -4.88 -14.41 -33.63
N LEU A 107 -4.00 -15.23 -33.05
CA LEU A 107 -2.53 -15.02 -33.01
C LEU A 107 -1.82 -15.94 -33.99
N SER A 108 -0.67 -15.50 -34.54
CA SER A 108 0.20 -16.42 -35.25
C SER A 108 0.91 -17.37 -34.29
N ASP A 109 1.26 -18.59 -34.74
CA ASP A 109 1.98 -19.58 -33.92
C ASP A 109 3.25 -19.02 -33.31
N THR A 110 4.00 -18.21 -34.06
CA THR A 110 5.25 -17.57 -33.60
C THR A 110 4.99 -16.51 -32.51
N THR A 111 3.88 -15.81 -32.59
CA THR A 111 3.48 -14.82 -31.57
C THR A 111 3.01 -15.54 -30.32
N LEU A 112 2.17 -16.57 -30.46
CA LEU A 112 1.70 -17.39 -29.35
C LEU A 112 2.87 -18.03 -28.59
N GLU A 113 3.85 -18.62 -29.28
CA GLU A 113 5.02 -19.21 -28.63
C GLU A 113 5.81 -18.18 -27.79
N LYS A 114 5.97 -16.96 -28.28
CA LYS A 114 6.59 -15.87 -27.49
C LYS A 114 5.76 -15.55 -26.24
N ARG A 115 4.43 -15.45 -26.35
CA ARG A 115 3.53 -15.23 -25.22
C ARG A 115 3.61 -16.38 -24.19
N LEU A 116 3.65 -17.62 -24.67
CA LEU A 116 3.77 -18.79 -23.79
C LEU A 116 5.10 -18.84 -23.03
N VAL A 117 6.20 -18.31 -23.58
CA VAL A 117 7.47 -18.18 -22.85
C VAL A 117 7.33 -17.24 -21.64
N THR A 118 6.70 -16.09 -21.85
CA THR A 118 6.43 -15.12 -20.76
C THR A 118 5.44 -15.71 -19.75
N PHE A 119 4.38 -16.35 -20.24
CA PHE A 119 3.38 -17.03 -19.42
C PHE A 119 4.00 -18.10 -18.51
N ARG A 120 4.88 -18.97 -19.02
CA ARG A 120 5.59 -19.98 -18.20
C ARG A 120 6.40 -19.35 -17.06
N LYS A 121 6.95 -18.15 -17.26
CA LYS A 121 7.70 -17.46 -16.20
C LYS A 121 6.78 -16.95 -15.10
N SER A 122 5.60 -16.41 -15.45
CA SER A 122 4.63 -15.91 -14.48
C SER A 122 4.00 -17.03 -13.66
N LEU A 123 3.82 -18.23 -14.22
CA LEU A 123 3.25 -19.38 -13.53
C LEU A 123 4.04 -19.82 -12.30
N LYS A 124 5.36 -19.55 -12.26
CA LYS A 124 6.21 -19.89 -11.11
C LYS A 124 5.73 -19.24 -9.81
N LYS A 125 5.16 -18.03 -9.88
CA LYS A 125 4.57 -17.32 -8.73
C LYS A 125 3.41 -18.10 -8.09
N TYR A 126 2.77 -18.97 -8.86
CA TYR A 126 1.59 -19.74 -8.46
C TYR A 126 1.88 -21.23 -8.25
N ASP A 127 3.14 -21.66 -8.29
CA ASP A 127 3.51 -23.09 -8.26
C ASP A 127 2.76 -23.92 -9.33
N LEU A 128 2.52 -23.30 -10.49
CA LEU A 128 1.87 -23.91 -11.64
C LEU A 128 2.90 -24.20 -12.73
N THR A 129 2.63 -25.25 -13.53
CA THR A 129 3.46 -25.62 -14.68
C THR A 129 2.62 -25.82 -15.93
N LEU A 130 3.08 -25.26 -17.06
CA LEU A 130 2.49 -25.51 -18.38
C LEU A 130 3.28 -26.60 -19.08
N THR A 131 2.67 -27.78 -19.21
CA THR A 131 3.27 -28.92 -19.94
C THR A 131 2.77 -28.98 -21.36
N ARG A 132 3.57 -29.57 -22.25
CA ARG A 132 3.22 -29.78 -23.66
C ARG A 132 3.50 -31.23 -24.05
N SER A 133 2.49 -31.88 -24.60
CA SER A 133 2.60 -33.22 -25.18
C SER A 133 1.92 -33.25 -26.55
N ASN A 134 2.65 -33.54 -27.61
CA ASN A 134 2.15 -33.63 -29.01
C ASN A 134 1.30 -32.41 -29.41
N ASN A 135 1.75 -31.19 -29.17
CA ASN A 135 1.02 -29.92 -29.37
C ASN A 135 -0.17 -29.65 -28.44
N ASN A 136 -0.50 -30.54 -27.53
CA ASN A 136 -1.49 -30.26 -26.49
C ASN A 136 -0.83 -29.63 -25.27
N LEU A 137 -1.42 -28.54 -24.81
CA LEU A 137 -0.99 -27.77 -23.64
C LEU A 137 -1.91 -28.11 -22.46
N SER A 138 -1.33 -28.36 -21.29
CA SER A 138 -2.07 -28.61 -20.05
C SER A 138 -1.47 -27.80 -18.91
N LEU A 139 -2.35 -27.16 -18.11
CA LEU A 139 -1.94 -26.42 -16.92
C LEU A 139 -2.01 -27.33 -15.70
N ASN A 140 -0.85 -27.64 -15.09
CA ASN A 140 -0.74 -28.55 -13.95
C ASN A 140 -0.45 -27.78 -12.67
N GLY A 141 -1.04 -28.26 -11.58
CA GLY A 141 -0.94 -27.74 -10.21
C GLY A 141 -2.27 -27.85 -9.48
N THR A 142 -2.31 -27.44 -8.22
CA THR A 142 -3.51 -27.57 -7.38
C THR A 142 -4.67 -26.70 -7.87
N SER A 143 -5.89 -27.13 -7.61
CA SER A 143 -7.12 -26.37 -7.91
C SER A 143 -7.09 -24.99 -7.23
N PHE A 144 -6.52 -24.90 -6.04
CA PHE A 144 -6.31 -23.65 -5.33
C PHE A 144 -5.40 -22.69 -6.10
N ASN A 145 -4.24 -23.15 -6.59
CA ASN A 145 -3.30 -22.33 -7.34
C ASN A 145 -3.87 -21.87 -8.68
N LYS A 146 -4.66 -22.74 -9.35
CA LYS A 146 -5.38 -22.40 -10.58
C LYS A 146 -6.42 -21.30 -10.34
N ARG A 147 -7.20 -21.39 -9.26
CA ARG A 147 -8.16 -20.34 -8.86
C ARG A 147 -7.46 -19.02 -8.56
N LYS A 148 -6.38 -19.07 -7.77
CA LYS A 148 -5.59 -17.88 -7.44
C LYS A 148 -5.05 -17.19 -8.70
N LEU A 149 -4.50 -17.93 -9.66
CA LEU A 149 -4.06 -17.38 -10.94
C LEU A 149 -5.19 -16.63 -11.64
N TYR A 150 -6.39 -17.23 -11.71
CA TYR A 150 -7.52 -16.62 -12.41
C TYR A 150 -8.02 -15.36 -11.70
N ILE A 151 -8.17 -15.39 -10.39
CA ILE A 151 -8.61 -14.24 -9.59
C ILE A 151 -7.61 -13.08 -9.70
N ASP A 152 -6.30 -13.35 -9.56
CA ASP A 152 -5.26 -12.31 -9.73
C ASP A 152 -5.33 -11.69 -11.14
N THR A 153 -5.58 -12.53 -12.16
CA THR A 153 -5.71 -12.09 -13.56
C THR A 153 -6.91 -11.15 -13.75
N ILE A 154 -8.05 -11.46 -13.13
CA ILE A 154 -9.24 -10.60 -13.18
C ILE A 154 -8.99 -9.29 -12.43
N LEU A 155 -8.44 -9.36 -11.22
CA LEU A 155 -8.15 -8.18 -10.41
C LEU A 155 -7.19 -7.22 -11.11
N GLU A 156 -6.16 -7.74 -11.76
CA GLU A 156 -5.26 -6.94 -12.58
C GLU A 156 -5.95 -6.28 -13.80
N LYS A 157 -7.02 -6.90 -14.33
CA LYS A 157 -7.80 -6.36 -15.43
C LYS A 157 -8.72 -5.23 -14.98
N VAL A 158 -9.40 -5.42 -13.86
CA VAL A 158 -10.45 -4.52 -13.35
C VAL A 158 -9.86 -3.32 -12.60
N GLY A 159 -8.68 -3.48 -11.98
CA GLY A 159 -8.00 -2.42 -11.24
C GLY A 159 -8.86 -1.80 -10.13
N SER A 160 -8.90 -0.47 -10.04
CA SER A 160 -9.65 0.26 -9.00
C SER A 160 -11.17 0.11 -9.03
N ASN A 161 -11.72 -0.50 -10.08
CA ASN A 161 -13.16 -0.76 -10.23
C ASN A 161 -13.63 -2.09 -9.58
N PHE A 162 -12.79 -2.69 -8.73
CA PHE A 162 -13.05 -3.95 -8.02
C PHE A 162 -14.35 -3.95 -7.20
N TYR A 163 -14.80 -2.80 -6.72
CA TYR A 163 -16.00 -2.70 -5.86
C TYR A 163 -17.32 -2.89 -6.60
N ASN A 164 -17.34 -2.85 -7.93
CA ASN A 164 -18.56 -3.10 -8.71
C ASN A 164 -18.54 -4.52 -9.28
N ILE A 165 -19.30 -5.43 -8.65
CA ILE A 165 -19.33 -6.84 -9.02
C ILE A 165 -19.84 -7.07 -10.46
N ASN A 166 -20.64 -6.18 -11.00
CA ASN A 166 -21.15 -6.28 -12.37
C ASN A 166 -20.03 -6.15 -13.42
N ASN A 167 -18.88 -5.57 -13.05
CA ASN A 167 -17.73 -5.48 -13.95
C ASN A 167 -17.10 -6.85 -14.24
N PHE A 168 -17.43 -7.88 -13.47
CA PHE A 168 -16.92 -9.25 -13.64
C PHE A 168 -17.76 -10.12 -14.56
N GLU A 169 -18.95 -9.69 -14.97
CA GLU A 169 -19.87 -10.50 -15.78
C GLU A 169 -19.22 -11.10 -17.05
N PRO A 170 -18.38 -10.36 -17.80
CA PRO A 170 -17.72 -10.91 -18.99
C PRO A 170 -16.70 -12.03 -18.69
N ASP A 171 -16.21 -12.09 -17.45
CA ASP A 171 -15.17 -13.04 -17.02
C ASP A 171 -15.77 -14.36 -16.48
N PHE A 172 -17.09 -14.40 -16.26
CA PHE A 172 -17.82 -15.57 -15.75
C PHE A 172 -18.99 -15.97 -16.65
N PRO A 173 -18.73 -16.35 -17.91
CA PRO A 173 -19.80 -16.58 -18.89
C PRO A 173 -20.76 -17.73 -18.55
N ASN A 174 -20.35 -18.65 -17.68
CA ASN A 174 -21.15 -19.81 -17.27
C ASN A 174 -21.95 -19.55 -15.98
N VAL A 175 -21.85 -18.36 -15.39
CA VAL A 175 -22.45 -18.05 -14.08
C VAL A 175 -23.25 -16.75 -14.16
N ASN A 176 -24.50 -16.80 -13.70
CA ASN A 176 -25.28 -15.58 -13.53
C ASN A 176 -24.94 -14.94 -12.19
N ILE A 177 -24.27 -13.77 -12.23
CA ILE A 177 -23.79 -13.07 -11.03
C ILE A 177 -24.96 -12.61 -10.16
N GLU A 178 -26.02 -12.02 -10.75
CA GLU A 178 -27.16 -11.52 -10.02
C GLU A 178 -27.89 -12.64 -9.27
N ASP A 179 -28.15 -13.76 -9.94
CA ASP A 179 -28.79 -14.95 -9.33
C ASP A 179 -27.88 -15.51 -8.19
N THR A 180 -26.57 -15.53 -8.39
CA THR A 180 -25.62 -16.00 -7.39
C THR A 180 -25.66 -15.14 -6.13
N VAL A 181 -25.66 -13.81 -6.28
CA VAL A 181 -25.72 -12.86 -5.15
C VAL A 181 -27.06 -12.96 -4.42
N ASN A 182 -28.17 -13.06 -5.15
CA ASN A 182 -29.49 -13.19 -4.56
C ASN A 182 -29.64 -14.51 -3.79
N THR A 183 -29.24 -15.63 -4.38
CA THR A 183 -29.26 -16.96 -3.74
C THR A 183 -28.38 -16.99 -2.50
N LEU A 184 -27.17 -16.44 -2.57
CA LEU A 184 -26.27 -16.31 -1.41
C LEU A 184 -26.95 -15.53 -0.27
N SER A 185 -27.57 -14.40 -0.58
CA SER A 185 -28.25 -13.56 0.41
C SER A 185 -29.40 -14.29 1.10
N GLU A 186 -30.21 -15.05 0.33
CA GLU A 186 -31.31 -15.85 0.86
C GLU A 186 -30.83 -16.98 1.77
N ILE A 187 -29.79 -17.72 1.34
CA ILE A 187 -29.20 -18.81 2.13
C ILE A 187 -28.54 -18.30 3.42
N LEU A 188 -27.82 -17.19 3.36
CA LEU A 188 -27.23 -16.60 4.56
C LEU A 188 -28.33 -16.17 5.54
N LYS A 189 -29.39 -15.54 5.05
CA LYS A 189 -30.52 -15.09 5.87
C LYS A 189 -31.26 -16.27 6.51
N SER A 190 -31.57 -17.34 5.76
CA SER A 190 -32.27 -18.52 6.28
C SER A 190 -31.47 -19.25 7.36
N ASN A 191 -30.13 -19.22 7.23
CA ASN A 191 -29.21 -19.83 8.17
C ASN A 191 -28.76 -18.90 9.33
N ASN A 192 -29.34 -17.70 9.48
CA ASN A 192 -28.88 -16.68 10.44
C ASN A 192 -27.37 -16.52 10.39
N ALA A 193 -26.81 -16.35 9.20
CA ALA A 193 -25.38 -16.15 8.95
C ALA A 193 -25.18 -14.80 8.26
N SER A 194 -24.01 -14.21 8.47
CA SER A 194 -23.59 -12.99 7.78
C SER A 194 -22.13 -13.10 7.35
N ILE A 195 -21.82 -12.44 6.24
CA ILE A 195 -20.45 -12.25 5.78
C ILE A 195 -20.09 -10.79 6.03
N ASN A 196 -18.91 -10.56 6.61
CA ASN A 196 -18.40 -9.21 6.78
C ASN A 196 -18.19 -8.57 5.40
N GLU A 197 -18.71 -7.35 5.21
CA GLU A 197 -18.62 -6.61 3.94
C GLU A 197 -17.20 -6.54 3.38
N PHE A 198 -16.21 -6.49 4.25
CA PHE A 198 -14.80 -6.47 3.88
C PHE A 198 -14.34 -7.71 3.10
N TYR A 199 -14.94 -8.85 3.38
CA TYR A 199 -14.59 -10.13 2.72
C TYR A 199 -15.55 -10.52 1.60
N LEU A 200 -16.68 -9.82 1.47
CA LEU A 200 -17.77 -10.21 0.56
C LEU A 200 -17.29 -10.30 -0.89
N ASN A 201 -16.61 -9.28 -1.39
CA ASN A 201 -16.14 -9.26 -2.78
C ASN A 201 -15.12 -10.36 -3.06
N ASN A 202 -14.18 -10.59 -2.11
CA ASN A 202 -13.21 -11.68 -2.23
C ASN A 202 -13.90 -13.05 -2.22
N PHE A 203 -14.88 -13.23 -1.34
CA PHE A 203 -15.67 -14.46 -1.29
C PHE A 203 -16.44 -14.69 -2.59
N LEU A 204 -17.12 -13.65 -3.10
CA LEU A 204 -17.89 -13.74 -4.34
C LEU A 204 -17.00 -14.09 -5.54
N LEU A 205 -15.82 -13.49 -5.69
CA LEU A 205 -14.87 -13.85 -6.75
C LEU A 205 -14.45 -15.32 -6.68
N ASN A 206 -14.15 -15.81 -5.47
CA ASN A 206 -13.82 -17.23 -5.27
C ASN A 206 -15.00 -18.13 -5.61
N LEU A 207 -16.23 -17.80 -5.16
CA LEU A 207 -17.45 -18.55 -5.46
C LEU A 207 -17.73 -18.59 -6.97
N LEU A 208 -17.70 -17.44 -7.63
CA LEU A 208 -17.91 -17.34 -9.09
C LEU A 208 -16.86 -18.16 -9.85
N THR A 209 -15.59 -18.14 -9.42
CA THR A 209 -14.53 -18.93 -10.04
C THR A 209 -14.77 -20.44 -9.86
N ILE A 210 -15.21 -20.87 -8.67
CA ILE A 210 -15.57 -22.28 -8.41
C ILE A 210 -16.76 -22.71 -9.25
N LEU A 211 -17.77 -21.85 -9.39
CA LEU A 211 -18.95 -22.17 -10.19
C LEU A 211 -18.65 -22.20 -11.68
N ASN A 212 -17.76 -21.31 -12.17
CA ASN A 212 -17.44 -21.16 -13.60
C ASN A 212 -16.56 -22.29 -14.17
N PHE A 213 -15.70 -22.90 -13.33
CA PHE A 213 -14.75 -23.95 -13.77
C PHE A 213 -14.95 -25.26 -13.02
N ASP A 214 -14.65 -26.37 -13.70
CA ASP A 214 -14.66 -27.71 -13.10
C ASP A 214 -13.22 -28.10 -12.73
N PHE A 215 -12.82 -27.74 -11.51
CA PHE A 215 -11.53 -28.13 -10.96
C PHE A 215 -11.57 -29.52 -10.35
N GLU A 216 -10.45 -30.26 -10.42
CA GLU A 216 -10.29 -31.50 -9.65
C GLU A 216 -10.41 -31.22 -8.14
N ASN A 217 -11.07 -32.13 -7.42
CA ASN A 217 -11.21 -31.99 -5.97
C ASN A 217 -9.98 -32.54 -5.27
N ASP A 218 -8.93 -31.73 -5.15
CA ASP A 218 -7.65 -32.05 -4.52
C ASP A 218 -7.54 -31.48 -3.08
N ILE A 219 -8.66 -31.01 -2.53
CA ILE A 219 -8.71 -30.39 -1.20
C ILE A 219 -8.78 -31.47 -0.13
N VAL A 220 -7.82 -31.46 0.81
CA VAL A 220 -7.83 -32.26 2.02
C VAL A 220 -8.01 -31.35 3.23
N ILE A 221 -8.98 -31.63 4.08
CA ILE A 221 -9.22 -30.88 5.32
C ILE A 221 -8.85 -31.76 6.51
N ASP A 222 -7.83 -31.35 7.25
CA ASP A 222 -7.33 -32.03 8.44
C ASP A 222 -8.03 -31.61 9.75
N SER A 223 -9.01 -30.71 9.68
CA SER A 223 -9.73 -30.17 10.85
C SER A 223 -11.20 -30.56 10.84
N PRO A 224 -11.86 -30.66 12.02
CA PRO A 224 -13.29 -30.93 12.06
C PRO A 224 -14.08 -29.83 11.37
N TYR A 225 -15.06 -30.24 10.57
CA TYR A 225 -15.98 -29.32 9.88
C TYR A 225 -16.80 -28.50 10.87
N ASP A 226 -16.96 -27.21 10.56
CA ASP A 226 -18.05 -26.43 11.15
C ASP A 226 -19.34 -26.82 10.43
N GLN A 227 -20.24 -27.52 11.15
CA GLN A 227 -21.44 -28.10 10.56
C GLN A 227 -22.33 -27.04 9.88
N LYS A 228 -22.48 -25.86 10.50
CA LYS A 228 -23.29 -24.78 9.95
C LYS A 228 -22.74 -24.27 8.63
N ILE A 229 -21.42 -24.06 8.54
CA ILE A 229 -20.76 -23.62 7.31
C ILE A 229 -20.87 -24.71 6.22
N HIS A 230 -20.73 -25.98 6.62
CA HIS A 230 -20.85 -27.11 5.71
C HIS A 230 -22.27 -27.23 5.13
N ASP A 231 -23.29 -27.05 5.96
CA ASP A 231 -24.69 -27.09 5.51
C ASP A 231 -25.00 -25.96 4.51
N ILE A 232 -24.48 -24.74 4.77
CA ILE A 232 -24.56 -23.60 3.83
C ILE A 232 -23.84 -23.94 2.51
N ALA A 233 -22.66 -24.56 2.57
CA ALA A 233 -21.91 -24.95 1.37
C ALA A 233 -22.66 -25.99 0.53
N ILE A 234 -23.31 -26.98 1.16
CA ILE A 234 -24.18 -27.98 0.49
C ILE A 234 -25.35 -27.27 -0.22
N GLU A 235 -26.00 -26.34 0.46
CA GLU A 235 -27.15 -25.61 -0.09
C GLU A 235 -26.75 -24.75 -1.30
N LEU A 236 -25.63 -24.02 -1.21
CA LEU A 236 -25.07 -23.26 -2.33
C LEU A 236 -24.68 -24.16 -3.51
N ASP A 237 -23.98 -25.26 -3.25
CA ASP A 237 -23.59 -26.23 -4.29
C ASP A 237 -24.83 -26.78 -5.01
N LYS A 238 -25.84 -27.18 -4.25
CA LYS A 238 -27.09 -27.77 -4.80
C LYS A 238 -27.86 -26.78 -5.68
N ILE A 239 -27.91 -25.50 -5.36
CA ILE A 239 -28.73 -24.50 -6.06
C ILE A 239 -27.94 -23.87 -7.21
N LEU A 240 -26.68 -23.50 -7.00
CA LEU A 240 -25.89 -22.73 -7.96
C LEU A 240 -25.03 -23.58 -8.89
N ASN A 241 -24.71 -24.81 -8.51
CA ASN A 241 -23.83 -25.65 -9.32
C ASN A 241 -24.65 -26.40 -10.38
N HIS A 242 -24.41 -26.10 -11.64
CA HIS A 242 -25.05 -26.76 -12.79
C HIS A 242 -24.17 -27.84 -13.42
N SER A 243 -22.96 -28.07 -12.90
CA SER A 243 -22.03 -29.10 -13.38
C SER A 243 -22.24 -30.44 -12.64
N THR A 244 -21.61 -31.49 -13.14
CA THR A 244 -21.66 -32.84 -12.52
C THR A 244 -20.65 -33.00 -11.38
N THR A 245 -19.72 -32.08 -11.23
CA THR A 245 -18.67 -32.11 -10.19
C THR A 245 -19.21 -31.57 -8.88
N ASN A 246 -18.91 -32.23 -7.76
CA ASN A 246 -19.27 -31.76 -6.43
C ASN A 246 -18.35 -30.60 -6.02
N LYS A 247 -18.93 -29.41 -5.76
CA LYS A 247 -18.23 -28.18 -5.38
C LYS A 247 -18.41 -27.80 -3.90
N THR A 248 -19.11 -28.64 -3.12
CA THR A 248 -19.38 -28.39 -1.68
C THR A 248 -18.10 -28.07 -0.90
N LEU A 249 -17.05 -28.86 -1.09
CA LEU A 249 -15.80 -28.70 -0.32
C LEU A 249 -15.03 -27.43 -0.68
N PRO A 250 -14.81 -27.09 -1.96
CA PRO A 250 -14.27 -25.79 -2.34
C PRO A 250 -15.09 -24.61 -1.80
N ILE A 251 -16.43 -24.67 -1.85
CA ILE A 251 -17.33 -23.63 -1.33
C ILE A 251 -17.18 -23.50 0.18
N TYR A 252 -17.15 -24.65 0.90
CA TYR A 252 -16.90 -24.67 2.35
C TYR A 252 -15.59 -23.95 2.71
N CYS A 253 -14.50 -24.27 2.02
CA CYS A 253 -13.20 -23.62 2.27
C CYS A 253 -13.25 -22.11 2.05
N CYS A 254 -14.01 -21.63 1.06
CA CYS A 254 -14.18 -20.19 0.81
C CYS A 254 -15.03 -19.50 1.88
N LEU A 255 -16.02 -20.20 2.46
CA LEU A 255 -16.86 -19.68 3.54
C LEU A 255 -16.15 -19.70 4.89
N ALA A 256 -15.21 -20.63 5.09
CA ALA A 256 -14.50 -20.78 6.34
C ALA A 256 -13.64 -19.55 6.67
N GLY A 257 -13.89 -18.95 7.84
CA GLY A 257 -13.23 -17.72 8.27
C GLY A 257 -13.74 -16.43 7.62
N VAL A 258 -14.81 -16.49 6.82
CA VAL A 258 -15.48 -15.35 6.20
C VAL A 258 -16.88 -15.15 6.78
N ILE A 259 -17.58 -16.25 7.07
CA ILE A 259 -18.83 -16.19 7.85
C ILE A 259 -18.52 -15.79 9.29
N GLU A 260 -19.27 -14.83 9.80
CA GLU A 260 -19.17 -14.40 11.19
C GLU A 260 -19.48 -15.57 12.12
N SER A 261 -18.45 -16.07 12.83
CA SER A 261 -18.63 -17.16 13.75
C SER A 261 -19.35 -16.67 15.01
N THR A 262 -20.42 -17.38 15.42
CA THR A 262 -21.09 -17.19 16.71
C THR A 262 -20.34 -17.89 17.87
N LYS A 263 -19.11 -18.37 17.63
CA LYS A 263 -18.31 -19.07 18.66
C LYS A 263 -18.12 -18.13 19.85
N LYS A 264 -18.62 -18.54 21.01
CA LYS A 264 -18.29 -17.90 22.29
C LYS A 264 -16.77 -17.84 22.40
N HIS A 265 -16.26 -16.66 22.65
CA HIS A 265 -14.84 -16.41 22.83
C HIS A 265 -14.24 -17.41 23.81
N MET A 266 -13.19 -18.09 23.38
CA MET A 266 -12.41 -18.93 24.28
C MET A 266 -11.41 -18.01 24.96
N SER A 267 -11.67 -17.67 26.24
CA SER A 267 -10.81 -16.82 27.06
C SER A 267 -9.31 -17.15 26.98
N LYS A 268 -8.99 -18.41 26.76
CA LYS A 268 -7.60 -18.87 26.56
C LYS A 268 -6.98 -18.33 25.26
N PHE A 269 -7.71 -18.36 24.15
CA PHE A 269 -7.20 -17.85 22.85
C PHE A 269 -7.00 -16.33 22.89
N GLU A 270 -7.95 -15.61 23.47
CA GLU A 270 -7.84 -14.14 23.65
C GLU A 270 -6.60 -13.78 24.48
N ASN A 271 -6.37 -14.47 25.60
CA ASN A 271 -5.18 -14.27 26.43
C ASN A 271 -3.87 -14.54 25.66
N GLU A 272 -3.86 -15.57 24.81
CA GLU A 272 -2.70 -15.89 23.98
C GLU A 272 -2.43 -14.80 22.94
N ILE A 273 -3.46 -14.28 22.28
CA ILE A 273 -3.33 -13.18 21.29
C ILE A 273 -2.93 -11.88 22.01
N GLU A 274 -3.51 -11.61 23.19
CA GLU A 274 -3.10 -10.47 24.00
C GLU A 274 -1.61 -10.50 24.34
N GLU A 275 -1.12 -11.65 24.82
CA GLU A 275 0.29 -11.81 25.19
C GLU A 275 1.22 -11.60 23.99
N ILE A 276 0.91 -12.21 22.83
CA ILE A 276 1.70 -12.05 21.61
C ILE A 276 1.69 -10.59 21.16
N THR A 277 0.52 -9.95 21.17
CA THR A 277 0.36 -8.55 20.74
C THR A 277 1.12 -7.62 21.66
N ARG A 278 0.94 -7.73 22.98
CA ARG A 278 1.65 -6.93 23.98
C ARG A 278 3.17 -7.08 23.86
N LYS A 279 3.66 -8.31 23.75
CA LYS A 279 5.11 -8.58 23.57
C LYS A 279 5.65 -7.93 22.31
N THR A 280 4.90 -8.00 21.20
CA THR A 280 5.31 -7.38 19.94
C THR A 280 5.32 -5.86 20.05
N LEU A 281 4.27 -5.24 20.59
CA LEU A 281 4.21 -3.80 20.78
C LEU A 281 5.33 -3.28 21.69
N LEU A 282 5.60 -3.95 22.81
CA LEU A 282 6.70 -3.61 23.72
C LEU A 282 8.07 -3.72 23.06
N LYS A 283 8.26 -4.63 22.11
CA LYS A 283 9.47 -4.72 21.30
C LYS A 283 9.73 -3.43 20.52
N TYR A 284 8.67 -2.75 20.07
CA TYR A 284 8.72 -1.44 19.40
C TYR A 284 8.64 -0.25 20.37
N SER A 285 8.79 -0.49 21.69
CA SER A 285 8.65 0.52 22.74
C SER A 285 7.26 1.20 22.75
N LEU A 286 6.23 0.47 22.31
CA LEU A 286 4.84 0.90 22.30
C LEU A 286 4.13 0.27 23.52
N ASP A 287 3.98 1.05 24.60
CA ASP A 287 3.24 0.63 25.78
C ASP A 287 1.75 1.00 25.65
N ILE A 288 1.06 0.19 24.84
CA ILE A 288 -0.34 0.41 24.47
C ILE A 288 -1.22 -0.55 25.25
N ASP A 289 -2.35 -0.04 25.79
CA ASP A 289 -3.38 -0.87 26.36
C ASP A 289 -4.12 -1.66 25.26
N VAL A 290 -3.78 -2.93 25.15
CA VAL A 290 -4.33 -3.86 24.13
C VAL A 290 -5.80 -4.18 24.40
N SER A 291 -6.27 -4.08 25.65
CA SER A 291 -7.64 -4.44 26.03
C SER A 291 -8.71 -3.65 25.27
N SER A 292 -8.39 -2.41 24.86
CA SER A 292 -9.31 -1.52 24.14
C SER A 292 -9.75 -2.02 22.77
N PHE A 293 -8.97 -2.88 22.11
CA PHE A 293 -9.28 -3.42 20.78
C PHE A 293 -9.21 -4.94 20.70
N LEU A 294 -8.80 -5.62 21.77
CA LEU A 294 -8.50 -7.05 21.82
C LEU A 294 -9.66 -7.93 21.34
N ASN A 295 -10.89 -7.60 21.73
CA ASN A 295 -12.06 -8.41 21.39
C ASN A 295 -12.26 -8.52 19.87
N ILE A 296 -12.25 -7.40 19.16
CA ILE A 296 -12.42 -7.37 17.69
C ILE A 296 -11.19 -7.98 17.03
N PHE A 297 -10.01 -7.65 17.54
CA PHE A 297 -8.75 -8.13 16.99
C PHE A 297 -8.55 -9.64 17.13
N SER A 298 -8.85 -10.21 18.32
CA SER A 298 -8.74 -11.67 18.52
C SER A 298 -9.72 -12.45 17.64
N LYS A 299 -10.93 -11.92 17.42
CA LYS A 299 -11.88 -12.48 16.46
C LYS A 299 -11.30 -12.47 15.04
N HIS A 300 -10.76 -11.34 14.60
CA HIS A 300 -10.10 -11.23 13.29
C HIS A 300 -8.96 -12.25 13.14
N ILE A 301 -8.09 -12.40 14.14
CA ILE A 301 -6.99 -13.37 14.12
C ILE A 301 -7.50 -14.81 14.08
N SER A 302 -8.58 -15.13 14.81
CA SER A 302 -9.21 -16.46 14.75
C SER A 302 -9.72 -16.80 13.35
N ASP A 303 -10.41 -15.84 12.72
CA ASP A 303 -10.96 -15.99 11.38
C ASP A 303 -9.83 -16.07 10.34
N MET A 304 -8.78 -15.26 10.48
CA MET A 304 -7.56 -15.31 9.66
C MET A 304 -6.87 -16.68 9.74
N ILE A 305 -6.67 -17.22 10.95
CA ILE A 305 -6.07 -18.56 11.13
C ILE A 305 -6.92 -19.61 10.41
N THR A 306 -8.25 -19.49 10.49
CA THR A 306 -9.16 -20.40 9.80
C THR A 306 -9.00 -20.27 8.28
N ARG A 307 -8.96 -19.04 7.73
CA ARG A 307 -8.70 -18.81 6.31
C ARG A 307 -7.37 -19.39 5.84
N CYS A 308 -6.29 -19.14 6.60
CA CYS A 308 -4.96 -19.67 6.28
C CYS A 308 -4.95 -21.20 6.22
N LYS A 309 -5.61 -21.89 7.17
CA LYS A 309 -5.70 -23.36 7.20
C LYS A 309 -6.50 -23.93 6.03
N HIS A 310 -7.47 -23.18 5.51
CA HIS A 310 -8.29 -23.60 4.38
C HIS A 310 -7.80 -23.02 3.04
N ASN A 311 -6.61 -22.42 3.01
CA ASN A 311 -6.05 -21.72 1.83
C ASN A 311 -7.01 -20.68 1.22
N ASN A 312 -7.84 -20.04 2.05
CA ASN A 312 -8.79 -19.00 1.66
C ASN A 312 -8.21 -17.62 1.99
N LEU A 313 -7.05 -17.31 1.39
CA LEU A 313 -6.35 -16.05 1.66
C LEU A 313 -7.09 -14.87 1.04
N VAL A 314 -7.25 -13.80 1.83
CA VAL A 314 -7.86 -12.56 1.35
C VAL A 314 -6.97 -11.91 0.30
N GLN A 315 -7.60 -11.36 -0.73
CA GLN A 315 -6.97 -10.46 -1.69
C GLN A 315 -7.62 -9.09 -1.53
N ILE A 316 -6.80 -8.08 -1.26
CA ILE A 316 -7.23 -6.68 -1.16
C ILE A 316 -6.72 -5.97 -2.39
N ASP A 317 -7.59 -5.22 -3.05
CA ASP A 317 -7.18 -4.42 -4.20
C ASP A 317 -6.12 -3.39 -3.81
N GLY A 318 -5.09 -3.26 -4.65
CA GLY A 318 -3.87 -2.47 -4.42
C GLY A 318 -4.05 -0.95 -4.29
N GLY A 319 -5.29 -0.46 -4.13
CA GLY A 319 -5.59 0.97 -4.02
C GLY A 319 -5.13 1.65 -2.72
N MET A 320 -4.85 0.89 -1.66
CA MET A 320 -4.31 1.41 -0.39
C MET A 320 -3.23 0.48 0.14
N SER A 321 -2.02 0.63 -0.35
CA SER A 321 -0.89 -0.05 0.26
C SER A 321 -0.56 0.62 1.59
N ILE A 322 -1.03 0.03 2.69
CA ILE A 322 -0.65 0.45 4.04
C ILE A 322 0.87 0.40 4.21
N LYS A 323 1.52 -0.54 3.55
CA LYS A 323 2.97 -0.65 3.47
C LYS A 323 3.62 0.62 2.91
N GLU A 324 2.99 1.29 1.96
CA GLU A 324 3.50 2.52 1.34
C GLU A 324 3.25 3.76 2.19
N SER A 325 2.06 3.87 2.77
CA SER A 325 1.62 5.05 3.51
C SER A 325 2.01 5.03 4.99
N CYS A 326 2.11 3.83 5.60
CA CYS A 326 2.31 3.63 7.04
C CYS A 326 3.33 2.53 7.31
N PHE A 327 4.52 2.61 6.72
CA PHE A 327 5.55 1.56 6.76
C PHE A 327 5.88 1.08 8.19
N TYR A 328 5.97 2.01 9.16
CA TYR A 328 6.24 1.65 10.55
C TYR A 328 5.16 0.76 11.16
N ILE A 329 3.88 1.08 10.95
CA ILE A 329 2.75 0.29 11.43
C ILE A 329 2.72 -1.08 10.73
N TYR A 330 2.98 -1.08 9.43
CA TYR A 330 3.06 -2.30 8.64
C TYR A 330 4.17 -3.23 9.16
N ASP A 331 5.32 -2.70 9.52
CA ASP A 331 6.43 -3.50 10.06
C ASP A 331 6.12 -4.09 11.44
N VAL A 332 5.41 -3.36 12.31
CA VAL A 332 4.87 -3.91 13.57
C VAL A 332 3.94 -5.11 13.27
N ALA A 333 3.07 -4.97 12.27
CA ALA A 333 2.15 -6.05 11.87
C ALA A 333 2.89 -7.26 11.28
N VAL A 334 3.95 -7.07 10.50
CA VAL A 334 4.80 -8.18 10.01
C VAL A 334 5.43 -8.94 11.17
N ASN A 335 5.94 -8.25 12.19
CA ASN A 335 6.49 -8.88 13.38
C ASN A 335 5.41 -9.68 14.14
N LEU A 336 4.21 -9.12 14.29
CA LEU A 336 3.08 -9.79 14.91
C LEU A 336 2.64 -11.03 14.13
N ALA A 337 2.53 -10.90 12.80
CA ALA A 337 2.22 -12.01 11.90
C ALA A 337 3.26 -13.14 11.97
N ASN A 338 4.54 -12.81 12.08
CA ASN A 338 5.62 -13.80 12.26
C ASN A 338 5.46 -14.61 13.56
N GLU A 339 5.11 -13.97 14.68
CA GLU A 339 4.87 -14.67 15.94
C GLU A 339 3.63 -15.57 15.88
N ILE A 340 2.56 -15.12 15.20
CA ILE A 340 1.35 -15.91 14.94
C ILE A 340 1.67 -17.09 14.01
N THR A 341 2.41 -16.86 12.91
CA THR A 341 2.88 -17.91 11.98
C THR A 341 3.62 -19.03 12.73
N LYS A 342 4.57 -18.66 13.59
CA LYS A 342 5.34 -19.64 14.39
C LYS A 342 4.46 -20.43 15.35
N LYS A 343 3.51 -19.76 16.02
CA LYS A 343 2.67 -20.39 17.04
C LYS A 343 1.64 -21.35 16.45
N TYR A 344 1.01 -20.97 15.35
CA TYR A 344 -0.10 -21.73 14.76
C TYR A 344 0.29 -22.54 13.53
N ASN A 345 1.57 -22.49 13.11
CA ASN A 345 2.13 -23.19 11.95
C ASN A 345 1.29 -22.95 10.67
N ILE A 346 1.07 -21.67 10.34
CA ILE A 346 0.31 -21.21 9.18
C ILE A 346 1.17 -20.29 8.32
N THR A 347 0.79 -20.07 7.08
CA THR A 347 1.39 -19.06 6.20
C THR A 347 0.43 -17.88 6.07
N ILE A 348 0.89 -16.68 6.38
CA ILE A 348 0.12 -15.43 6.31
C ILE A 348 0.61 -14.62 5.12
N ASN A 349 -0.28 -14.22 4.23
CA ASN A 349 0.06 -13.41 3.06
C ASN A 349 0.11 -11.90 3.38
N GLU A 350 0.61 -11.10 2.43
CA GLU A 350 0.77 -9.65 2.57
C GLU A 350 -0.57 -8.92 2.82
N ASN A 351 -1.66 -9.40 2.24
CA ASN A 351 -2.98 -8.80 2.43
C ASN A 351 -3.53 -9.01 3.86
N GLU A 352 -3.34 -10.21 4.42
CA GLU A 352 -3.71 -10.47 5.83
C GLU A 352 -2.83 -9.65 6.79
N ILE A 353 -1.56 -9.43 6.47
CA ILE A 353 -0.68 -8.54 7.25
C ILE A 353 -1.18 -7.08 7.17
N SER A 354 -1.65 -6.64 6.01
CA SER A 354 -2.26 -5.32 5.85
C SER A 354 -3.52 -5.16 6.71
N LEU A 355 -4.35 -6.22 6.83
CA LEU A 355 -5.51 -6.23 7.73
C LEU A 355 -5.10 -6.17 9.20
N ILE A 356 -4.08 -6.92 9.61
CA ILE A 356 -3.50 -6.79 10.96
C ILE A 356 -3.05 -5.36 11.20
N SER A 357 -2.38 -4.71 10.23
CA SER A 357 -1.93 -3.32 10.32
C SER A 357 -3.08 -2.36 10.56
N MET A 358 -4.22 -2.54 9.89
CA MET A 358 -5.42 -1.72 10.09
C MET A 358 -5.94 -1.82 11.53
N HIS A 359 -6.01 -3.05 12.07
CA HIS A 359 -6.51 -3.26 13.43
C HIS A 359 -5.64 -2.63 14.50
N ILE A 360 -4.30 -2.73 14.37
CA ILE A 360 -3.38 -2.17 15.37
C ILE A 360 -3.01 -0.70 15.09
N GLY A 361 -3.15 -0.24 13.85
CA GLY A 361 -2.70 1.06 13.39
C GLY A 361 -3.32 2.20 14.16
N PHE A 362 -4.64 2.19 14.33
CA PHE A 362 -5.35 3.23 15.07
C PHE A 362 -4.88 3.36 16.54
N ALA A 363 -4.62 2.23 17.20
CA ALA A 363 -4.11 2.23 18.57
C ALA A 363 -2.68 2.77 18.65
N ILE A 364 -1.85 2.42 17.65
CA ILE A 364 -0.45 2.90 17.53
C ILE A 364 -0.44 4.41 17.27
N GLU A 365 -1.22 4.91 16.32
CA GLU A 365 -1.29 6.35 16.00
C GLU A 365 -1.74 7.15 17.22
N ASN A 366 -2.83 6.75 17.87
CA ASN A 366 -3.30 7.42 19.10
C ASN A 366 -2.26 7.43 20.24
N TYR A 367 -1.45 6.38 20.35
CA TYR A 367 -0.37 6.33 21.34
C TYR A 367 0.77 7.29 20.96
N LEU A 368 1.14 7.31 19.70
CA LEU A 368 2.24 8.12 19.20
C LEU A 368 1.90 9.61 19.23
N ASP A 369 0.68 9.98 18.88
CA ASP A 369 0.20 11.37 18.98
C ASP A 369 0.25 11.89 20.43
N LYS A 370 0.02 11.02 21.42
CA LYS A 370 0.15 11.36 22.83
C LYS A 370 1.58 11.43 23.34
N THR A 371 2.48 10.63 22.76
CA THR A 371 3.88 10.49 23.23
C THR A 371 4.87 11.38 22.47
N ILE A 372 4.60 11.73 21.21
CA ILE A 372 5.41 12.66 20.40
C ILE A 372 5.10 14.12 20.79
N GLN A 373 4.93 14.41 22.09
CA GLN A 373 4.81 15.78 22.60
C GLN A 373 6.11 16.60 22.54
N ASN A 374 7.14 16.14 21.84
CA ASN A 374 8.44 16.82 21.82
C ASN A 374 8.51 18.08 20.96
N ASP A 375 7.49 18.40 20.18
CA ASP A 375 7.41 19.62 19.40
C ASP A 375 6.26 20.53 19.87
N THR A 376 6.08 20.64 21.22
CA THR A 376 5.12 21.61 21.76
C THR A 376 5.44 23.00 21.19
N LEU A 377 4.48 23.53 20.47
CA LEU A 377 4.57 24.87 19.91
C LEU A 377 4.53 25.89 21.06
N ASN A 378 5.54 26.75 21.14
CA ASN A 378 5.58 27.85 22.10
C ASN A 378 5.19 29.15 21.42
N ILE A 379 4.03 29.71 21.76
CA ILE A 379 3.55 30.98 21.19
C ILE A 379 3.68 32.10 22.23
N ALA A 380 4.38 33.15 21.86
CA ALA A 380 4.36 34.41 22.59
C ALA A 380 3.18 35.25 22.13
N ILE A 381 2.35 35.73 23.05
CA ILE A 381 1.23 36.62 22.73
C ILE A 381 1.42 37.96 23.45
N ASN A 382 1.35 39.05 22.69
CA ASN A 382 1.27 40.40 23.25
C ASN A 382 -0.08 41.04 22.86
N THR A 383 -0.83 41.46 23.86
CA THR A 383 -2.11 42.13 23.69
C THR A 383 -2.20 43.32 24.64
N SER A 384 -2.90 44.39 24.27
CA SER A 384 -3.04 45.54 25.10
C SER A 384 -3.82 45.20 26.39
N GLN A 385 -3.46 45.82 27.52
CA GLN A 385 -4.11 45.59 28.84
C GLN A 385 -5.60 45.95 28.85
N TYR A 386 -6.09 46.71 27.89
CA TYR A 386 -7.49 47.17 27.78
C TYR A 386 -8.42 46.18 27.07
N LEU A 387 -7.87 45.16 26.46
CA LEU A 387 -8.67 44.10 25.83
C LEU A 387 -8.81 42.96 26.85
N SER A 388 -10.05 42.47 27.08
CA SER A 388 -10.27 41.32 27.92
C SER A 388 -9.43 40.16 27.38
N SER A 389 -8.22 40.00 27.93
CA SER A 389 -7.20 39.08 27.48
C SER A 389 -7.71 37.63 27.39
N GLU A 390 -8.68 37.28 28.25
CA GLU A 390 -9.28 35.94 28.30
C GLU A 390 -10.09 35.60 27.04
N ASN A 391 -10.91 36.49 26.53
CA ASN A 391 -11.71 36.25 25.32
C ASN A 391 -10.84 36.20 24.05
N PHE A 392 -9.79 37.01 23.96
CA PHE A 392 -8.84 36.97 22.85
C PHE A 392 -8.03 35.67 22.86
N ILE A 393 -7.51 35.30 24.03
CA ILE A 393 -6.74 34.05 24.21
C ILE A 393 -7.59 32.82 23.97
N SER A 394 -8.86 32.79 24.44
CA SER A 394 -9.75 31.66 24.17
C SER A 394 -9.99 31.45 22.68
N LYS A 395 -10.16 32.52 21.90
CA LYS A 395 -10.31 32.44 20.46
C LYS A 395 -9.02 32.01 19.72
N ILE A 396 -7.85 32.36 20.25
CA ILE A 396 -6.58 31.84 19.73
C ILE A 396 -6.46 30.34 20.05
N LYS A 397 -6.84 29.91 21.28
CA LYS A 397 -6.84 28.49 21.66
C LYS A 397 -7.72 27.60 20.78
N GLU A 398 -8.77 28.14 20.18
CA GLU A 398 -9.60 27.43 19.19
C GLU A 398 -8.89 27.17 17.85
N ILE A 399 -7.79 27.88 17.58
CA ILE A 399 -7.10 27.88 16.28
C ILE A 399 -5.81 27.05 16.33
N ILE A 400 -5.16 27.01 17.50
CA ILE A 400 -3.85 26.39 17.73
C ILE A 400 -4.00 24.93 18.19
N PRO A 401 -2.98 24.10 18.04
CA PRO A 401 -2.95 22.74 18.60
C PRO A 401 -3.16 22.75 20.13
N ALA A 402 -3.85 21.72 20.64
CA ALA A 402 -4.29 21.67 22.06
C ALA A 402 -3.12 21.66 23.07
N ASP A 403 -1.96 21.17 22.69
CA ASP A 403 -0.75 21.04 23.48
C ASP A 403 0.19 22.27 23.41
N THR A 404 -0.24 23.33 22.69
CA THR A 404 0.55 24.57 22.51
C THR A 404 0.76 25.31 23.84
N LYS A 405 2.01 25.64 24.17
CA LYS A 405 2.35 26.54 25.27
C LYS A 405 2.16 27.98 24.87
N ILE A 406 1.34 28.69 25.62
CA ILE A 406 1.08 30.12 25.42
C ILE A 406 1.76 30.91 26.53
N ASN A 407 2.65 31.82 26.13
CA ASN A 407 3.27 32.79 27.01
C ASN A 407 2.70 34.17 26.72
N ILE A 408 2.03 34.79 27.70
CA ILE A 408 1.38 36.08 27.56
C ILE A 408 2.31 37.17 28.10
N TYR A 409 2.56 38.16 27.27
CA TYR A 409 3.40 39.33 27.60
C TYR A 409 2.53 40.60 27.53
N PRO A 410 1.92 41.05 28.68
CA PRO A 410 1.07 42.23 28.70
C PRO A 410 1.88 43.53 28.45
N GLN A 411 3.14 43.53 28.80
CA GLN A 411 4.09 44.61 28.49
C GLN A 411 5.27 44.02 27.70
N LEU A 412 5.87 44.84 26.84
CA LEU A 412 7.02 44.43 26.00
C LEU A 412 8.30 44.39 26.86
N GLU A 413 8.35 43.47 27.83
CA GLU A 413 9.40 43.48 28.85
C GLU A 413 10.76 43.07 28.35
N THR A 414 10.91 42.09 27.47
CA THR A 414 12.19 41.75 26.88
C THR A 414 12.03 41.04 25.54
N VAL A 415 12.67 41.55 24.52
CA VAL A 415 12.78 40.90 23.19
C VAL A 415 13.35 39.50 23.30
N ASN A 416 14.27 39.27 24.24
CA ASN A 416 14.88 37.96 24.48
C ASN A 416 13.87 36.91 24.93
N SER A 417 12.90 37.25 25.77
CA SER A 417 11.87 36.30 26.21
C SER A 417 10.91 35.91 25.07
N ILE A 418 10.60 36.84 24.18
CA ILE A 418 9.77 36.58 22.99
C ILE A 418 10.54 35.68 21.99
N ASN A 419 11.83 35.94 21.78
CA ASN A 419 12.67 35.17 20.85
C ASN A 419 12.94 33.71 21.31
N ASN A 420 12.60 33.36 22.56
CA ASN A 420 12.60 31.99 23.06
C ASN A 420 11.32 31.20 22.70
N SER A 421 10.38 31.85 22.02
CA SER A 421 9.17 31.22 21.49
C SER A 421 9.34 30.88 20.01
N ASP A 422 8.41 30.13 19.47
CA ASP A 422 8.43 29.68 18.05
C ASP A 422 7.68 30.65 17.15
N LEU A 423 6.69 31.35 17.68
CA LEU A 423 5.81 32.27 16.98
C LEU A 423 5.41 33.42 17.92
N PHE A 424 5.36 34.63 17.38
CA PHE A 424 4.89 35.81 18.09
C PHE A 424 3.59 36.33 17.47
N ILE A 425 2.51 36.39 18.28
CA ILE A 425 1.22 36.97 17.89
C ILE A 425 1.04 38.30 18.65
N THR A 426 0.77 39.36 17.93
CA THR A 426 0.62 40.72 18.55
C THR A 426 -0.48 41.53 17.88
N THR A 427 -1.14 42.35 18.68
CA THR A 427 -2.09 43.37 18.18
C THR A 427 -1.39 44.71 17.84
N SER A 428 -0.10 44.82 18.09
CA SER A 428 0.66 46.06 17.89
C SER A 428 1.64 45.98 16.72
N ASN A 429 1.66 47.00 15.88
CA ASN A 429 2.63 47.10 14.77
C ASN A 429 3.95 47.76 15.22
N LEU A 430 4.59 47.20 16.23
CA LEU A 430 5.85 47.74 16.73
C LEU A 430 7.04 47.12 15.97
N ASN A 431 8.00 47.97 15.63
CA ASN A 431 9.25 47.55 14.99
C ASN A 431 10.26 47.05 16.04
N LEU A 432 10.05 45.85 16.52
CA LEU A 432 10.94 45.19 17.48
C LEU A 432 11.93 44.29 16.74
N PRO A 433 13.18 44.14 17.23
CA PRO A 433 14.16 43.23 16.68
C PRO A 433 13.84 41.78 17.07
N ILE A 434 12.72 41.27 16.56
CA ILE A 434 12.24 39.91 16.78
C ILE A 434 12.74 39.03 15.66
N SER A 435 13.42 37.92 16.01
CA SER A 435 14.02 36.96 15.08
C SER A 435 13.09 35.80 14.69
N ILE A 436 11.97 35.64 15.42
CA ILE A 436 10.97 34.60 15.16
C ILE A 436 9.84 35.10 14.26
N PRO A 437 9.09 34.18 13.61
CA PRO A 437 7.91 34.53 12.83
C PRO A 437 6.91 35.35 13.65
N LYS A 438 6.41 36.45 13.05
CA LYS A 438 5.49 37.41 13.70
C LYS A 438 4.17 37.45 12.95
N CYS A 439 3.06 37.36 13.68
CA CYS A 439 1.70 37.58 13.17
C CYS A 439 1.09 38.82 13.84
N ILE A 440 0.81 39.86 13.06
CA ILE A 440 0.07 41.01 13.54
C ILE A 440 -1.42 40.77 13.27
N VAL A 441 -2.23 40.84 14.30
CA VAL A 441 -3.67 40.56 14.24
C VAL A 441 -4.50 41.73 14.76
N THR A 442 -5.75 41.77 14.35
CA THR A 442 -6.68 42.78 14.89
C THR A 442 -7.09 42.41 16.32
N PRO A 443 -7.41 43.39 17.19
CA PRO A 443 -7.89 43.13 18.54
C PRO A 443 -9.16 42.27 18.62
N ILE A 444 -9.98 42.29 17.57
CA ILE A 444 -11.10 41.38 17.35
C ILE A 444 -10.70 40.51 16.15
N LEU A 445 -10.37 39.22 16.43
CA LEU A 445 -9.91 38.30 15.41
C LEU A 445 -10.89 38.16 14.25
N THR A 446 -10.45 38.56 13.05
CA THR A 446 -11.16 38.35 11.80
C THR A 446 -10.92 36.93 11.25
N ASN A 447 -11.69 36.53 10.23
CA ASN A 447 -11.44 35.27 9.54
C ASN A 447 -10.06 35.28 8.85
N ASP A 448 -9.63 36.41 8.29
CA ASP A 448 -8.30 36.55 7.67
C ASP A 448 -7.17 36.40 8.70
N ASP A 449 -7.35 36.89 9.93
CA ASP A 449 -6.40 36.69 11.02
C ASP A 449 -6.28 35.20 11.36
N ARG A 450 -7.42 34.50 11.42
CA ARG A 450 -7.47 33.05 11.71
C ARG A 450 -6.72 32.24 10.63
N VAL A 451 -6.93 32.57 9.37
CA VAL A 451 -6.24 31.94 8.23
C VAL A 451 -4.73 32.20 8.30
N ARG A 452 -4.31 33.45 8.56
CA ARG A 452 -2.89 33.80 8.67
C ARG A 452 -2.20 33.12 9.85
N ILE A 453 -2.85 33.04 11.00
CA ILE A 453 -2.32 32.32 12.19
C ILE A 453 -2.12 30.84 11.83
N LYS A 454 -3.12 30.16 11.26
CA LYS A 454 -3.02 28.75 10.86
C LYS A 454 -1.88 28.51 9.89
N ALA A 455 -1.79 29.28 8.81
CA ALA A 455 -0.73 29.14 7.81
C ALA A 455 0.68 29.33 8.41
N LEU A 456 0.81 30.30 9.35
CA LEU A 456 2.08 30.55 10.00
C LEU A 456 2.45 29.44 10.99
N ILE A 457 1.49 28.88 11.71
CA ILE A 457 1.67 27.72 12.59
C ILE A 457 2.15 26.52 11.76
N GLU A 458 1.49 26.21 10.64
CA GLU A 458 1.91 25.12 9.75
C GLU A 458 3.34 25.32 9.25
N THR A 459 3.70 26.54 8.86
CA THR A 459 5.07 26.88 8.44
C THR A 459 6.09 26.63 9.55
N VAL A 460 5.76 27.05 10.80
CA VAL A 460 6.65 26.86 11.96
C VAL A 460 6.79 25.38 12.31
N LEU A 461 5.69 24.62 12.33
CA LEU A 461 5.70 23.18 12.62
C LEU A 461 6.48 22.41 11.57
N ASN A 462 6.28 22.72 10.29
CA ASN A 462 7.04 22.10 9.19
C ASN A 462 8.54 22.39 9.31
N LYS A 463 8.92 23.64 9.66
CA LYS A 463 10.34 24.00 9.89
C LYS A 463 10.94 23.22 11.08
N LYS A 464 10.20 23.04 12.18
CA LYS A 464 10.64 22.22 13.32
C LYS A 464 10.82 20.77 12.92
N LYS A 465 9.81 20.15 12.28
CA LYS A 465 9.86 18.78 11.75
C LYS A 465 11.08 18.60 10.84
N MET A 466 11.32 19.53 9.95
CA MET A 466 12.46 19.53 9.04
C MET A 466 13.80 19.59 9.79
N GLN A 467 13.94 20.49 10.77
CA GLN A 467 15.18 20.59 11.57
C GLN A 467 15.43 19.32 12.37
N HIS A 468 14.41 18.73 12.93
CA HIS A 468 14.49 17.44 13.62
C HIS A 468 14.95 16.34 12.66
N SER A 469 14.35 16.25 11.48
CA SER A 469 14.74 15.28 10.44
C SER A 469 16.17 15.45 9.97
N LYS A 470 16.66 16.70 9.81
CA LYS A 470 18.09 16.99 9.51
C LYS A 470 19.02 16.45 10.60
N ASN A 471 18.66 16.66 11.86
CA ASN A 471 19.47 16.17 12.98
C ASN A 471 19.51 14.64 13.00
N LEU A 472 18.38 13.98 12.79
CA LEU A 472 18.30 12.52 12.73
C LEU A 472 19.04 11.96 11.51
N PHE A 473 18.95 12.61 10.34
CA PHE A 473 19.74 12.23 9.18
C PHE A 473 21.24 12.23 9.53
N ASN A 474 21.75 13.32 10.07
CA ASN A 474 23.16 13.45 10.45
C ASN A 474 23.56 12.42 11.52
N MET A 475 22.63 11.96 12.36
CA MET A 475 22.87 10.96 13.39
C MET A 475 22.93 9.53 12.83
N PHE A 476 22.08 9.21 11.85
CA PHE A 476 21.89 7.83 11.39
C PHE A 476 22.51 7.53 10.02
N PHE A 477 22.85 8.53 9.21
CA PHE A 477 23.51 8.32 7.93
C PHE A 477 25.01 8.63 8.03
N ASN A 478 25.81 7.95 7.21
CA ASN A 478 27.25 8.10 7.26
C ASN A 478 27.85 7.94 5.86
N GLU A 479 28.79 8.83 5.50
CA GLU A 479 29.48 8.82 4.21
C GLU A 479 30.13 7.47 3.88
N LYS A 480 30.73 6.80 4.88
CA LYS A 480 31.36 5.48 4.70
C LYS A 480 30.39 4.35 4.35
N LEU A 481 29.10 4.59 4.53
CA LEU A 481 28.02 3.61 4.29
C LEU A 481 27.04 4.09 3.21
N PHE A 482 27.50 5.02 2.37
CA PHE A 482 26.81 5.48 1.18
C PHE A 482 27.54 4.94 -0.06
N PHE A 483 26.83 4.21 -0.91
CA PHE A 483 27.40 3.51 -2.06
C PHE A 483 26.59 3.78 -3.33
N VAL A 484 27.31 4.05 -4.41
CA VAL A 484 26.75 4.09 -5.78
C VAL A 484 27.46 3.02 -6.58
N ASN A 485 26.71 2.07 -7.13
CA ASN A 485 27.26 0.95 -7.88
C ASN A 485 26.25 0.49 -8.93
N THR A 486 26.70 0.37 -10.18
CA THR A 486 25.88 -0.01 -11.33
C THR A 486 26.03 -1.49 -11.72
N GLU A 487 26.94 -2.23 -11.08
CA GLU A 487 27.23 -3.64 -11.40
C GLU A 487 26.33 -4.61 -10.61
N LEU A 488 26.00 -4.27 -9.35
CA LEU A 488 25.14 -5.09 -8.50
C LEU A 488 23.68 -4.80 -8.80
N ASN A 489 22.99 -5.74 -9.42
CA ASN A 489 21.64 -5.56 -9.95
C ASN A 489 20.59 -6.53 -9.40
N ASN A 490 20.91 -7.31 -8.38
CA ASN A 490 19.97 -8.19 -7.68
C ASN A 490 20.01 -8.01 -6.17
N ARG A 491 18.91 -8.36 -5.48
CA ARG A 491 18.71 -8.20 -4.04
C ARG A 491 19.82 -8.85 -3.22
N ASP A 492 20.12 -10.10 -3.49
CA ASP A 492 20.99 -10.89 -2.62
C ASP A 492 22.44 -10.41 -2.69
N ASP A 493 22.93 -10.02 -3.86
CA ASP A 493 24.27 -9.46 -4.04
C ASP A 493 24.39 -8.10 -3.32
N VAL A 494 23.39 -7.23 -3.46
CA VAL A 494 23.36 -5.93 -2.78
C VAL A 494 23.32 -6.11 -1.25
N LEU A 495 22.46 -6.99 -0.74
CA LEU A 495 22.39 -7.26 0.70
C LEU A 495 23.71 -7.83 1.22
N ASN A 496 24.33 -8.80 0.54
CA ASN A 496 25.61 -9.37 0.93
C ASN A 496 26.74 -8.34 0.92
N PHE A 497 26.76 -7.46 -0.08
CA PHE A 497 27.69 -6.34 -0.12
C PHE A 497 27.53 -5.44 1.11
N LEU A 498 26.31 -4.97 1.39
CA LEU A 498 26.02 -4.09 2.51
C LEU A 498 26.31 -4.76 3.86
N PHE A 499 25.96 -6.05 4.03
CA PHE A 499 26.31 -6.81 5.24
C PHE A 499 27.83 -6.87 5.46
N SER A 500 28.61 -7.06 4.39
CA SER A 500 30.08 -7.08 4.49
C SER A 500 30.64 -5.76 5.01
N LYS A 501 30.09 -4.62 4.53
CA LYS A 501 30.49 -3.28 4.96
C LYS A 501 30.12 -2.99 6.41
N LEU A 502 28.87 -3.29 6.80
CA LEU A 502 28.41 -3.09 8.18
C LEU A 502 29.12 -4.00 9.19
N LYS A 503 29.49 -5.23 8.81
CA LYS A 503 30.32 -6.13 9.64
C LYS A 503 31.72 -5.59 9.83
N LYS A 504 32.35 -5.06 8.76
CA LYS A 504 33.67 -4.43 8.82
C LYS A 504 33.70 -3.26 9.82
N GLU A 505 32.64 -2.45 9.84
CA GLU A 505 32.44 -1.35 10.79
C GLU A 505 31.97 -1.83 12.18
N LYS A 506 31.85 -3.14 12.42
CA LYS A 506 31.40 -3.77 13.67
C LYS A 506 30.02 -3.31 14.16
N ILE A 507 29.15 -2.89 13.24
CA ILE A 507 27.78 -2.43 13.51
C ILE A 507 26.83 -3.60 13.68
N ILE A 508 27.01 -4.65 12.86
CA ILE A 508 26.18 -5.86 12.85
C ILE A 508 27.01 -7.13 13.03
N ASP A 509 26.34 -8.22 13.34
CA ASP A 509 26.88 -9.59 13.36
C ASP A 509 26.16 -10.51 12.35
N GLN A 510 26.45 -11.82 12.40
CA GLN A 510 25.81 -12.80 11.52
C GLN A 510 24.31 -12.96 11.82
N LYS A 511 23.91 -12.84 13.09
CA LYS A 511 22.50 -12.96 13.50
C LYS A 511 21.64 -11.87 12.86
N PHE A 512 22.18 -10.65 12.79
CA PHE A 512 21.51 -9.55 12.11
C PHE A 512 21.24 -9.87 10.63
N SER A 513 22.27 -10.32 9.89
CA SER A 513 22.14 -10.64 8.47
C SER A 513 21.08 -11.73 8.22
N SER A 514 21.08 -12.79 9.04
CA SER A 514 20.07 -13.86 8.96
C SER A 514 18.65 -13.33 9.27
N SER A 515 18.54 -12.41 10.25
CA SER A 515 17.27 -11.80 10.63
C SER A 515 16.69 -10.89 9.53
N VAL A 516 17.54 -10.18 8.77
CA VAL A 516 17.10 -9.41 7.60
C VAL A 516 16.54 -10.33 6.52
N LEU A 517 17.21 -11.45 6.23
CA LEU A 517 16.73 -12.40 5.23
C LEU A 517 15.39 -13.04 5.63
N VAL A 518 15.19 -13.32 6.93
CA VAL A 518 13.89 -13.80 7.45
C VAL A 518 12.81 -12.72 7.25
N ARG A 519 13.14 -11.44 7.51
CA ARG A 519 12.20 -10.32 7.32
C ARG A 519 11.80 -10.16 5.86
N GLU A 520 12.75 -10.23 4.94
CA GLU A 520 12.51 -10.14 3.49
C GLU A 520 11.69 -11.34 2.96
N ALA A 521 11.87 -12.53 3.55
CA ALA A 521 11.11 -13.72 3.17
C ALA A 521 9.64 -13.68 3.63
N MET A 522 9.29 -12.89 4.67
CA MET A 522 7.90 -12.70 5.09
C MET A 522 7.12 -11.85 4.08
N THR A 523 7.63 -10.69 3.79
CA THR A 523 7.17 -9.79 2.74
C THR A 523 8.35 -8.93 2.29
N PRO A 524 8.61 -8.79 0.99
CA PRO A 524 9.68 -7.94 0.49
C PRO A 524 9.53 -6.51 1.01
N THR A 525 10.64 -5.83 1.29
CA THR A 525 10.59 -4.42 1.75
C THR A 525 10.61 -3.40 0.61
N CYS A 526 10.50 -3.85 -0.65
CA CYS A 526 10.43 -2.97 -1.81
C CYS A 526 9.08 -2.23 -1.88
N ILE A 527 9.13 -0.99 -2.35
CA ILE A 527 7.98 -0.08 -2.42
C ILE A 527 7.97 0.60 -3.80
N ASN A 528 6.85 0.51 -4.51
CA ASN A 528 6.49 1.27 -5.73
C ASN A 528 7.51 1.19 -6.88
N ASN A 529 8.26 0.11 -7.02
CA ASN A 529 9.36 0.00 -7.99
C ASN A 529 10.38 1.14 -7.87
N LYS A 530 10.56 1.71 -6.69
CA LYS A 530 11.47 2.85 -6.44
C LYS A 530 12.59 2.48 -5.49
N TYR A 531 12.24 2.03 -4.28
CA TYR A 531 13.20 1.80 -3.21
C TYR A 531 12.84 0.61 -2.35
N SER A 532 13.78 0.16 -1.51
CA SER A 532 13.54 -0.84 -0.47
C SER A 532 14.15 -0.42 0.86
N ILE A 533 13.57 -0.89 1.98
CA ILE A 533 14.02 -0.59 3.35
C ILE A 533 14.28 -1.90 4.11
N PRO A 534 15.27 -2.71 3.71
CA PRO A 534 15.58 -3.94 4.41
C PRO A 534 16.10 -3.66 5.84
N HIS A 535 15.63 -4.44 6.79
CA HIS A 535 16.03 -4.36 8.21
C HIS A 535 15.80 -5.71 8.90
N ALA A 536 16.38 -5.91 10.08
CA ALA A 536 16.21 -7.15 10.81
C ALA A 536 14.85 -7.21 11.53
N MET A 537 14.30 -8.43 11.69
CA MET A 537 13.09 -8.64 12.51
C MET A 537 13.26 -8.14 13.95
N ASP A 538 14.48 -8.19 14.48
CA ASP A 538 14.81 -7.77 15.85
C ASP A 538 15.79 -6.60 15.82
N PHE A 539 15.68 -5.71 16.82
CA PHE A 539 16.53 -4.52 16.96
C PHE A 539 17.89 -4.84 17.62
N ILE A 540 18.63 -5.74 16.97
CA ILE A 540 19.87 -6.36 17.49
C ILE A 540 21.17 -5.73 17.00
N ALA A 541 21.10 -4.66 16.20
CA ALA A 541 22.29 -3.93 15.80
C ALA A 541 22.95 -3.27 17.02
N LYS A 542 24.28 -3.17 17.00
CA LYS A 542 25.04 -2.52 18.08
C LYS A 542 24.88 -1.00 18.07
N LYS A 543 24.59 -0.45 16.91
CA LYS A 543 24.38 0.98 16.68
C LYS A 543 23.31 1.16 15.61
N THR A 544 22.46 2.18 15.77
CA THR A 544 21.50 2.55 14.72
C THR A 544 22.23 3.29 13.62
N ILE A 545 22.14 2.74 12.39
CA ILE A 545 22.68 3.37 11.18
C ILE A 545 21.91 2.91 9.96
N ILE A 546 21.75 3.82 9.00
CA ILE A 546 21.13 3.54 7.71
C ILE A 546 22.21 3.59 6.64
N SER A 547 22.41 2.46 5.96
CA SER A 547 23.30 2.36 4.81
C SER A 547 22.52 2.58 3.53
N VAL A 548 23.01 3.44 2.65
CA VAL A 548 22.37 3.77 1.37
C VAL A 548 23.13 3.11 0.23
N PHE A 549 22.39 2.43 -0.65
CA PHE A 549 22.94 1.88 -1.88
C PHE A 549 22.09 2.36 -3.06
N ILE A 550 22.72 2.95 -4.06
CA ILE A 550 22.07 3.47 -5.27
C ILE A 550 22.56 2.72 -6.51
N ASN A 551 21.63 2.20 -7.29
CA ASN A 551 21.88 1.75 -8.66
C ASN A 551 20.87 2.42 -9.61
N PRO A 552 21.27 3.43 -10.39
CA PRO A 552 20.39 4.11 -11.35
C PRO A 552 19.79 3.17 -12.40
N ASN A 553 20.48 2.08 -12.74
CA ASN A 553 20.02 1.09 -13.72
C ASN A 553 18.95 0.13 -13.16
N GLY A 554 18.79 0.10 -11.83
CA GLY A 554 17.83 -0.75 -11.14
C GLY A 554 18.42 -2.03 -10.56
N ILE A 555 17.78 -2.50 -9.51
CA ILE A 555 18.09 -3.72 -8.75
C ILE A 555 16.83 -4.57 -8.74
N VAL A 556 16.91 -5.80 -9.24
CA VAL A 556 15.79 -6.75 -9.17
C VAL A 556 15.58 -7.16 -7.72
N TRP A 557 14.39 -6.84 -7.19
CA TRP A 557 13.99 -7.09 -5.81
C TRP A 557 12.65 -7.83 -5.81
N ASP A 558 12.71 -9.16 -5.83
CA ASP A 558 11.58 -10.06 -6.05
C ASP A 558 10.85 -9.75 -7.38
N ASP A 559 9.63 -9.25 -7.33
CA ASP A 559 8.80 -8.90 -8.49
C ASP A 559 8.93 -7.42 -8.91
N GLN A 560 9.72 -6.63 -8.18
CA GLN A 560 9.92 -5.20 -8.42
C GLN A 560 11.35 -4.88 -8.83
N VAL A 561 11.53 -3.67 -9.38
CA VAL A 561 12.86 -3.11 -9.68
C VAL A 561 13.04 -1.82 -8.91
N VAL A 562 13.93 -1.85 -7.90
CA VAL A 562 14.24 -0.69 -7.07
C VAL A 562 15.55 -0.02 -7.50
N LYS A 563 15.70 1.27 -7.20
CA LYS A 563 16.94 2.01 -7.51
C LYS A 563 17.71 2.45 -6.28
N ILE A 564 17.05 2.53 -5.14
CA ILE A 564 17.66 2.93 -3.86
C ILE A 564 17.35 1.86 -2.81
N VAL A 565 18.36 1.46 -2.03
CA VAL A 565 18.21 0.54 -0.90
C VAL A 565 18.68 1.23 0.38
N PHE A 566 17.80 1.28 1.39
CA PHE A 566 18.06 1.82 2.73
C PHE A 566 18.21 0.67 3.74
N LEU A 567 19.36 -0.01 3.78
CA LEU A 567 19.56 -1.07 4.76
C LEU A 567 19.73 -0.48 6.16
N SER A 568 18.73 -0.74 7.01
CA SER A 568 18.60 -0.14 8.33
C SER A 568 19.08 -1.10 9.44
N ALA A 569 20.24 -0.82 10.00
CA ALA A 569 20.72 -1.45 11.21
C ALA A 569 20.17 -0.69 12.42
N ILE A 570 19.23 -1.30 13.16
CA ILE A 570 18.46 -0.62 14.21
C ILE A 570 18.87 -1.16 15.58
N ASN A 571 19.22 -0.25 16.49
CA ASN A 571 19.39 -0.53 17.91
C ASN A 571 18.10 -0.18 18.68
N LYS A 572 17.75 -0.98 19.67
CA LYS A 572 16.52 -0.83 20.45
C LYS A 572 16.34 0.56 21.06
N SER A 573 17.43 1.24 21.44
CA SER A 573 17.37 2.58 22.05
C SER A 573 16.88 3.71 21.13
N ASN A 574 16.83 3.49 19.81
CA ASN A 574 16.52 4.52 18.83
C ASN A 574 15.24 4.27 18.02
N ILE A 575 14.40 3.32 18.44
CA ILE A 575 13.21 2.89 17.66
C ILE A 575 12.24 4.05 17.42
N VAL A 576 11.99 4.87 18.44
CA VAL A 576 11.06 6.00 18.33
C VAL A 576 11.52 7.04 17.30
N ASN A 577 12.82 7.36 17.31
CA ASN A 577 13.40 8.31 16.35
C ASN A 577 13.38 7.77 14.91
N LEU A 578 13.50 6.46 14.76
CA LEU A 578 13.55 5.82 13.46
C LEU A 578 12.23 5.96 12.68
N ARG A 579 11.07 5.94 13.37
CA ARG A 579 9.79 6.20 12.71
C ARG A 579 9.82 7.56 12.00
N ILE A 580 10.20 8.62 12.72
CA ILE A 580 10.17 9.98 12.16
C ILE A 580 11.07 10.10 10.92
N ILE A 581 12.26 9.46 10.97
CA ILE A 581 13.15 9.53 9.81
C ILE A 581 12.66 8.67 8.65
N TYR A 582 12.02 7.52 8.92
CA TYR A 582 11.43 6.71 7.85
C TYR A 582 10.26 7.44 7.19
N ASP A 583 9.33 7.97 7.96
CA ASP A 583 8.20 8.73 7.44
C ASP A 583 8.72 9.91 6.58
N PHE A 584 9.74 10.64 7.08
CA PHE A 584 10.35 11.72 6.33
C PHE A 584 11.01 11.25 5.02
N VAL A 585 11.86 10.21 5.07
CA VAL A 585 12.54 9.68 3.87
C VAL A 585 11.53 9.15 2.87
N ILE A 586 10.50 8.44 3.32
CA ILE A 586 9.44 7.91 2.46
C ILE A 586 8.69 9.05 1.77
N ASP A 587 8.28 10.07 2.52
CA ASP A 587 7.61 11.25 1.95
C ASP A 587 8.45 11.88 0.83
N MET A 588 9.77 12.05 1.05
CA MET A 588 10.66 12.65 0.07
C MET A 588 10.92 11.77 -1.17
N VAL A 589 11.08 10.47 -1.01
CA VAL A 589 11.30 9.55 -2.15
C VAL A 589 10.00 9.18 -2.87
N SER A 590 8.84 9.54 -2.31
CA SER A 590 7.54 9.38 -2.96
C SER A 590 7.32 10.39 -4.09
N ASP A 591 7.94 11.57 -4.03
CA ASP A 591 7.93 12.54 -5.13
C ASP A 591 8.83 12.09 -6.28
N ASP A 592 8.25 11.96 -7.48
CA ASP A 592 8.96 11.45 -8.66
C ASP A 592 10.12 12.35 -9.09
N THR A 593 10.00 13.66 -8.90
CA THR A 593 11.02 14.64 -9.32
C THR A 593 12.22 14.62 -8.37
N ILE A 594 11.95 14.54 -7.07
CA ILE A 594 12.98 14.39 -6.03
C ILE A 594 13.66 13.04 -6.18
N PHE A 595 12.89 11.97 -6.33
CA PHE A 595 13.41 10.62 -6.49
C PHE A 595 14.36 10.51 -7.70
N ALA A 596 13.99 11.08 -8.85
CA ALA A 596 14.84 11.10 -10.03
C ALA A 596 16.19 11.82 -9.76
N LYS A 597 16.19 12.92 -9.00
CA LYS A 597 17.42 13.61 -8.59
C LYS A 597 18.25 12.78 -7.62
N LEU A 598 17.62 12.12 -6.63
CA LEU A 598 18.28 11.27 -5.64
C LEU A 598 19.01 10.08 -6.29
N THR A 599 18.42 9.44 -7.30
CA THR A 599 19.05 8.34 -8.04
C THR A 599 20.31 8.74 -8.80
N GLN A 600 20.54 10.05 -9.02
CA GLN A 600 21.72 10.61 -9.68
C GLN A 600 22.74 11.18 -8.67
N SER A 601 22.55 10.97 -7.38
CA SER A 601 23.48 11.44 -6.36
C SER A 601 24.77 10.62 -6.40
N SER A 602 25.91 11.31 -6.47
CA SER A 602 27.23 10.69 -6.47
C SER A 602 27.78 10.40 -5.06
N ASP A 603 27.29 11.14 -4.07
CA ASP A 603 27.76 11.14 -2.69
C ASP A 603 26.64 11.54 -1.72
N ILE A 604 26.93 11.40 -0.42
CA ILE A 604 25.96 11.70 0.64
C ILE A 604 25.63 13.18 0.74
N ASP A 605 26.59 14.07 0.47
CA ASP A 605 26.36 15.52 0.58
C ASP A 605 25.40 16.00 -0.49
N LYS A 606 25.54 15.49 -1.72
CA LYS A 606 24.60 15.75 -2.81
C LYS A 606 23.22 15.15 -2.51
N PHE A 607 23.20 13.93 -1.97
CA PHE A 607 21.96 13.29 -1.54
C PHE A 607 21.26 14.10 -0.44
N TYR A 608 21.99 14.52 0.58
CA TYR A 608 21.51 15.39 1.66
C TYR A 608 20.97 16.73 1.12
N SER A 609 21.74 17.38 0.23
CA SER A 609 21.32 18.67 -0.33
C SER A 609 20.02 18.55 -1.10
N ILE A 610 19.80 17.48 -1.86
CA ILE A 610 18.56 17.23 -2.60
C ILE A 610 17.39 17.00 -1.61
N LEU A 611 17.58 16.14 -0.59
CA LEU A 611 16.55 15.86 0.41
C LEU A 611 16.05 17.12 1.14
N PHE A 612 16.93 18.08 1.37
CA PHE A 612 16.65 19.25 2.20
C PHE A 612 16.65 20.59 1.44
N SER A 613 16.68 20.58 0.10
CA SER A 613 16.77 21.79 -0.73
C SER A 613 15.43 22.44 -1.06
N GLU A 614 14.33 21.73 -0.99
CA GLU A 614 13.02 22.21 -1.46
C GLU A 614 12.12 22.77 -0.33
N TYR A 615 12.71 23.04 0.85
CA TYR A 615 11.99 23.60 2.00
C TYR A 615 12.62 24.92 2.48
#